data_8708796e7236983eb216c1d4c675f48e
#
_entry.id   8708796e7236983eb216c1d4c675f48e
#
_cell.length_a   1.000
_cell.length_b   1.000
_cell.length_c   1.000
_cell.angle_alpha   90.00
_cell.angle_beta   90.00
_cell.angle_gamma   90.00
#
_symmetry.space_group_name_H-M   'P 1'
#
loop_
_entity.id
_entity.type
_entity.pdbx_description
1 polymer ?
#
loop_
_entity_poly.entity_id
_entity_poly.type
_entity_poly.pdbx_seq_one_letter_code
_entity_poly.pdbx_strand_id
1 'polypeptide(L)'
;MIKVTNLRKSFNDLVVLNGIDLEVKDGEVLTIIGPSGSGKSTLIRCLNFLETPDAGIIEIGNAKLNVENCTRKEIRQLRSQTAMVFQNYNLYKNKTALENITESLIVVKKMPKKEANEIGMELLRQVGLEHKKDNYPATLSGGQQQRVSIARALALRPHAILFDEPTSSLDPELVSEVLQVIKSIAEMDTTMIIVTHEMDFAREVSDHVIFMADGNIVEQGSAKEFFSNPQKDRTKQFLKHLSANPA
;
A
#
# COMPACT_ATOMS: atom_id res chain seq x y z
N MET A 1 11.61 -8.62 4.71
CA MET A 1 10.84 -8.67 5.97
C MET A 1 10.54 -7.24 6.42
N ILE A 2 9.31 -7.00 6.89
CA ILE A 2 8.91 -5.76 7.58
C ILE A 2 8.64 -6.15 9.03
N LYS A 3 9.20 -5.38 9.98
CA LYS A 3 8.91 -5.55 11.40
C LYS A 3 8.70 -4.19 12.05
N VAL A 4 7.63 -4.10 12.80
CA VAL A 4 7.23 -2.89 13.54
C VAL A 4 7.07 -3.26 15.00
N THR A 5 7.63 -2.45 15.89
CA THR A 5 7.58 -2.72 17.31
C THR A 5 7.12 -1.47 18.07
N ASN A 6 6.02 -1.61 18.81
CA ASN A 6 5.43 -0.60 19.68
C ASN A 6 5.23 0.76 18.97
N LEU A 7 4.73 0.74 17.73
CA LEU A 7 4.53 1.96 16.95
C LEU A 7 3.37 2.78 17.52
N ARG A 8 3.64 4.04 17.83
CA ARG A 8 2.66 4.98 18.41
C ARG A 8 2.50 6.21 17.55
N LYS A 9 1.27 6.70 17.46
CA LYS A 9 0.95 7.96 16.81
C LYS A 9 -0.27 8.61 17.45
N SER A 10 -0.12 9.89 17.78
CA SER A 10 -1.22 10.74 18.24
C SER A 10 -1.31 11.99 17.37
N PHE A 11 -2.49 12.55 17.26
CA PHE A 11 -2.73 13.87 16.70
C PHE A 11 -3.39 14.71 17.81
N ASN A 12 -2.64 15.66 18.35
CA ASN A 12 -2.99 16.36 19.59
C ASN A 12 -3.29 15.34 20.71
N ASP A 13 -4.47 15.39 21.30
CA ASP A 13 -4.89 14.47 22.39
C ASP A 13 -5.48 13.15 21.90
N LEU A 14 -5.65 12.98 20.57
CA LEU A 14 -6.24 11.78 20.01
C LEU A 14 -5.15 10.74 19.69
N VAL A 15 -5.13 9.64 20.45
CA VAL A 15 -4.28 8.48 20.16
C VAL A 15 -4.87 7.71 18.97
N VAL A 16 -4.12 7.61 17.86
CA VAL A 16 -4.53 6.94 16.62
C VAL A 16 -3.83 5.60 16.43
N LEU A 17 -2.60 5.45 16.89
CA LEU A 17 -1.89 4.17 16.96
C LEU A 17 -1.41 3.96 18.41
N ASN A 18 -1.84 2.88 19.03
CA ASN A 18 -1.59 2.62 20.44
C ASN A 18 -0.64 1.43 20.65
N GLY A 19 0.61 1.57 20.18
CA GLY A 19 1.62 0.52 20.36
C GLY A 19 1.39 -0.68 19.44
N ILE A 20 1.44 -0.45 18.13
CA ILE A 20 1.24 -1.48 17.12
C ILE A 20 2.51 -2.31 16.95
N ASP A 21 2.36 -3.62 17.06
CA ASP A 21 3.35 -4.63 16.72
C ASP A 21 2.87 -5.38 15.46
N LEU A 22 3.77 -5.53 14.47
CA LEU A 22 3.41 -6.10 13.19
C LEU A 22 4.67 -6.74 12.55
N GLU A 23 4.50 -7.88 11.91
CA GLU A 23 5.54 -8.56 11.14
C GLU A 23 4.98 -9.04 9.80
N VAL A 24 5.73 -8.82 8.70
CA VAL A 24 5.42 -9.29 7.35
C VAL A 24 6.67 -9.91 6.76
N LYS A 25 6.58 -11.15 6.30
CA LYS A 25 7.69 -11.85 5.67
C LYS A 25 7.92 -11.35 4.24
N ASP A 26 9.10 -11.65 3.68
CA ASP A 26 9.35 -11.35 2.27
C ASP A 26 8.42 -12.18 1.38
N GLY A 27 7.85 -11.54 0.35
CA GLY A 27 6.87 -12.13 -0.54
C GLY A 27 5.46 -12.23 0.01
N GLU A 28 5.23 -11.89 1.29
CA GLU A 28 3.92 -12.01 1.93
C GLU A 28 3.01 -10.81 1.63
N VAL A 29 1.74 -11.08 1.45
CA VAL A 29 0.67 -10.08 1.32
C VAL A 29 -0.08 -9.97 2.65
N LEU A 30 0.11 -8.84 3.33
CA LEU A 30 -0.66 -8.47 4.52
C LEU A 30 -1.80 -7.54 4.14
N THR A 31 -3.02 -7.88 4.51
CA THR A 31 -4.16 -6.96 4.38
C THR A 31 -4.60 -6.43 5.73
N ILE A 32 -4.84 -5.12 5.80
CA ILE A 32 -5.32 -4.41 6.98
C ILE A 32 -6.75 -3.96 6.72
N ILE A 33 -7.69 -4.45 7.52
CA ILE A 33 -9.11 -4.11 7.46
C ILE A 33 -9.58 -3.47 8.77
N GLY A 34 -10.73 -2.82 8.74
CA GLY A 34 -11.33 -2.21 9.94
C GLY A 34 -12.20 -0.99 9.60
N PRO A 35 -12.97 -0.49 10.55
CA PRO A 35 -13.85 0.67 10.35
C PRO A 35 -13.05 1.94 9.98
N SER A 36 -13.74 2.92 9.39
CA SER A 36 -13.17 4.24 9.15
C SER A 36 -12.69 4.86 10.46
N GLY A 37 -11.54 5.55 10.43
CA GLY A 37 -10.94 6.15 11.62
C GLY A 37 -10.21 5.19 12.57
N SER A 38 -10.08 3.89 12.24
CA SER A 38 -9.37 2.92 13.10
C SER A 38 -7.83 3.03 13.07
N GLY A 39 -7.25 3.91 12.24
CA GLY A 39 -5.81 4.16 12.16
C GLY A 39 -5.09 3.46 10.99
N LYS A 40 -5.78 2.73 10.10
CA LYS A 40 -5.18 1.96 8.99
C LYS A 40 -4.28 2.81 8.07
N SER A 41 -4.83 3.90 7.52
CA SER A 41 -4.07 4.81 6.65
C SER A 41 -2.94 5.50 7.41
N THR A 42 -3.14 5.82 8.69
CA THR A 42 -2.09 6.39 9.53
C THR A 42 -0.96 5.38 9.74
N LEU A 43 -1.27 4.11 9.99
CA LEU A 43 -0.28 3.05 10.13
C LEU A 43 0.59 2.94 8.89
N ILE A 44 -0.04 2.78 7.71
CA ILE A 44 0.69 2.59 6.45
C ILE A 44 1.53 3.84 6.08
N ARG A 45 1.05 5.05 6.39
CA ARG A 45 1.79 6.31 6.20
C ARG A 45 2.94 6.47 7.19
N CYS A 46 2.82 5.93 8.40
CA CYS A 46 3.93 5.86 9.35
C CYS A 46 5.03 4.91 8.87
N LEU A 47 4.70 3.79 8.23
CA LEU A 47 5.69 2.86 7.68
C LEU A 47 6.56 3.50 6.59
N ASN A 48 6.00 4.42 5.80
CA ASN A 48 6.75 5.20 4.81
C ASN A 48 7.27 6.54 5.36
N PHE A 49 7.03 6.85 6.64
CA PHE A 49 7.38 8.14 7.26
C PHE A 49 6.74 9.37 6.57
N LEU A 50 5.62 9.20 5.85
CA LEU A 50 4.77 10.30 5.38
C LEU A 50 4.09 10.99 6.56
N GLU A 51 3.62 10.19 7.53
CA GLU A 51 3.30 10.64 8.87
C GLU A 51 4.46 10.28 9.79
N THR A 52 4.91 11.24 10.59
CA THR A 52 5.96 10.99 11.57
C THR A 52 5.35 10.30 12.79
N PRO A 53 5.71 9.05 13.09
CA PRO A 53 5.28 8.40 14.33
C PRO A 53 5.84 9.11 15.55
N ASP A 54 5.26 8.88 16.73
CA ASP A 54 5.72 9.49 17.99
C ASP A 54 6.74 8.59 18.70
N ALA A 55 6.60 7.25 18.59
CA ALA A 55 7.52 6.27 19.17
C ALA A 55 7.47 4.95 18.41
N GLY A 56 8.45 4.09 18.64
CA GLY A 56 8.52 2.75 18.12
C GLY A 56 9.74 2.49 17.23
N ILE A 57 9.85 1.25 16.74
CA ILE A 57 10.91 0.81 15.85
C ILE A 57 10.28 0.30 14.56
N ILE A 58 10.84 0.73 13.42
CA ILE A 58 10.43 0.28 12.09
C ILE A 58 11.65 -0.34 11.40
N GLU A 59 11.49 -1.59 10.95
CA GLU A 59 12.49 -2.33 10.19
C GLU A 59 11.88 -2.77 8.86
N ILE A 60 12.47 -2.38 7.74
CA ILE A 60 12.01 -2.74 6.39
C ILE A 60 13.24 -3.05 5.52
N GLY A 61 13.34 -4.28 5.02
CA GLY A 61 14.49 -4.71 4.25
C GLY A 61 15.80 -4.57 5.03
N ASN A 62 16.69 -3.71 4.56
CA ASN A 62 17.96 -3.42 5.21
C ASN A 62 17.96 -2.10 6.04
N ALA A 63 16.81 -1.46 6.15
CA ALA A 63 16.65 -0.24 6.94
C ALA A 63 16.03 -0.56 8.31
N LYS A 64 16.66 -0.01 9.37
CA LYS A 64 16.13 -0.05 10.73
C LYS A 64 16.17 1.35 11.31
N LEU A 65 15.06 1.77 11.91
CA LEU A 65 14.87 3.10 12.43
C LEU A 65 14.18 3.06 13.80
N ASN A 66 14.81 3.68 14.79
CA ASN A 66 14.13 4.02 16.05
C ASN A 66 13.58 5.43 15.91
N VAL A 67 12.26 5.57 15.98
CA VAL A 67 11.52 6.81 15.75
C VAL A 67 12.03 7.96 16.63
N GLU A 68 12.28 7.69 17.91
CA GLU A 68 12.63 8.72 18.91
C GLU A 68 14.01 9.35 18.68
N ASN A 69 14.91 8.65 17.99
CA ASN A 69 16.31 9.09 17.81
C ASN A 69 16.76 9.04 16.35
N CYS A 70 15.83 9.06 15.36
CA CYS A 70 16.17 8.87 13.96
C CYS A 70 16.76 10.11 13.30
N THR A 71 17.70 9.89 12.40
CA THR A 71 18.31 10.90 11.55
C THR A 71 17.56 11.04 10.21
N ARG A 72 17.71 12.19 9.54
CA ARG A 72 17.20 12.38 8.17
C ARG A 72 17.75 11.35 7.17
N LYS A 73 18.95 10.84 7.39
CA LYS A 73 19.58 9.82 6.54
C LYS A 73 18.85 8.48 6.69
N GLU A 74 18.58 8.05 7.91
CA GLU A 74 17.85 6.82 8.20
C GLU A 74 16.41 6.87 7.66
N ILE A 75 15.72 8.01 7.81
CA ILE A 75 14.39 8.22 7.22
C ILE A 75 14.43 8.06 5.70
N ARG A 76 15.43 8.65 5.02
CA ARG A 76 15.60 8.49 3.56
C ARG A 76 15.86 7.02 3.18
N GLN A 77 16.67 6.32 3.96
CA GLN A 77 16.95 4.90 3.75
C GLN A 77 15.65 4.07 3.90
N LEU A 78 14.86 4.31 4.95
CA LEU A 78 13.59 3.65 5.16
C LEU A 78 12.62 3.90 3.99
N ARG A 79 12.47 5.16 3.57
CA ARG A 79 11.63 5.55 2.42
C ARG A 79 12.08 4.89 1.11
N SER A 80 13.36 4.62 0.94
CA SER A 80 13.86 3.94 -0.26
C SER A 80 13.50 2.45 -0.32
N GLN A 81 13.09 1.87 0.80
CA GLN A 81 12.67 0.46 0.87
C GLN A 81 11.20 0.27 0.48
N THR A 82 10.41 1.34 0.43
CA THR A 82 8.98 1.24 0.17
C THR A 82 8.55 2.12 -0.99
N ALA A 83 7.50 1.70 -1.69
CA ALA A 83 6.74 2.55 -2.58
C ALA A 83 5.28 2.58 -2.12
N MET A 84 4.61 3.72 -2.29
CA MET A 84 3.23 3.89 -1.85
C MET A 84 2.31 4.17 -3.03
N VAL A 85 1.19 3.46 -3.05
CA VAL A 85 0.06 3.65 -3.95
C VAL A 85 -1.08 4.25 -3.15
N PHE A 86 -1.54 5.44 -3.56
CA PHE A 86 -2.53 6.22 -2.83
C PHE A 86 -3.93 6.06 -3.42
N GLN A 87 -4.94 6.35 -2.63
CA GLN A 87 -6.32 6.44 -3.05
C GLN A 87 -6.53 7.44 -4.22
N ASN A 88 -5.89 8.60 -4.19
CA ASN A 88 -6.03 9.68 -5.16
C ASN A 88 -4.95 9.66 -6.27
N TYR A 89 -4.39 8.51 -6.62
CA TYR A 89 -3.40 8.28 -7.69
C TYR A 89 -2.11 9.10 -7.56
N ASN A 90 -2.18 10.38 -7.20
CA ASN A 90 -1.07 11.33 -7.02
C ASN A 90 -0.09 11.37 -8.21
N LEU A 91 -0.62 11.35 -9.43
CA LEU A 91 0.19 11.47 -10.64
C LEU A 91 0.65 12.92 -10.87
N TYR A 92 1.82 13.08 -11.46
CA TYR A 92 2.30 14.37 -11.93
C TYR A 92 1.44 14.83 -13.10
N LYS A 93 0.62 15.88 -12.91
CA LYS A 93 -0.36 16.36 -13.90
C LYS A 93 0.26 16.84 -15.21
N ASN A 94 1.51 17.30 -15.16
CA ASN A 94 2.28 17.84 -16.29
C ASN A 94 3.23 16.80 -16.93
N LYS A 95 3.08 15.53 -16.62
CA LYS A 95 3.85 14.40 -17.12
C LYS A 95 2.92 13.40 -17.78
N THR A 96 3.38 12.76 -18.85
CA THR A 96 2.66 11.64 -19.49
C THR A 96 2.64 10.39 -18.59
N ALA A 97 1.89 9.36 -18.97
CA ALA A 97 1.87 8.08 -18.24
C ALA A 97 3.28 7.48 -18.16
N LEU A 98 4.03 7.44 -19.26
CA LEU A 98 5.41 6.96 -19.28
C LEU A 98 6.32 7.81 -18.40
N GLU A 99 6.24 9.13 -18.50
CA GLU A 99 7.04 10.04 -17.68
C GLU A 99 6.73 9.95 -16.20
N ASN A 100 5.47 9.72 -15.79
CA ASN A 100 5.10 9.46 -14.41
C ASN A 100 5.83 8.25 -13.82
N ILE A 101 6.02 7.19 -14.61
CA ILE A 101 6.71 5.97 -14.20
C ILE A 101 8.22 6.20 -14.16
N THR A 102 8.77 6.88 -15.17
CA THR A 102 10.22 6.97 -15.37
C THR A 102 10.90 8.10 -14.61
N GLU A 103 10.15 9.11 -14.14
CA GLU A 103 10.70 10.29 -13.46
C GLU A 103 11.64 9.95 -12.30
N SER A 104 11.22 9.05 -11.43
CA SER A 104 12.03 8.65 -10.27
C SER A 104 13.30 7.89 -10.68
N LEU A 105 13.26 7.13 -11.77
CA LEU A 105 14.42 6.43 -12.30
C LEU A 105 15.46 7.44 -12.84
N ILE A 106 14.99 8.44 -13.58
CA ILE A 106 15.87 9.45 -14.20
C ILE A 106 16.41 10.43 -13.14
N VAL A 107 15.53 11.00 -12.32
CA VAL A 107 15.90 12.10 -11.40
C VAL A 107 16.57 11.58 -10.15
N VAL A 108 16.09 10.51 -9.54
CA VAL A 108 16.59 10.00 -8.26
C VAL A 108 17.69 8.95 -8.47
N LYS A 109 17.43 7.94 -9.33
CA LYS A 109 18.41 6.87 -9.58
C LYS A 109 19.47 7.25 -10.63
N LYS A 110 19.33 8.44 -11.27
CA LYS A 110 20.26 8.95 -12.31
C LYS A 110 20.42 7.98 -13.51
N MET A 111 19.37 7.20 -13.79
CA MET A 111 19.35 6.26 -14.88
C MET A 111 19.28 7.00 -16.24
N PRO A 112 19.97 6.52 -17.29
CA PRO A 112 19.84 7.08 -18.63
C PRO A 112 18.38 7.02 -19.11
N LYS A 113 17.90 8.09 -19.75
CA LYS A 113 16.50 8.21 -20.20
C LYS A 113 16.04 7.04 -21.08
N LYS A 114 16.93 6.53 -21.94
CA LYS A 114 16.61 5.38 -22.83
C LYS A 114 16.28 4.15 -22.00
N GLU A 115 17.13 3.78 -21.06
CA GLU A 115 16.96 2.63 -20.17
C GLU A 115 15.70 2.79 -19.28
N ALA A 116 15.51 3.98 -18.70
CA ALA A 116 14.31 4.27 -17.91
C ALA A 116 13.03 4.11 -18.74
N ASN A 117 13.04 4.55 -20.01
CA ASN A 117 11.89 4.40 -20.90
C ASN A 117 11.61 2.93 -21.26
N GLU A 118 12.63 2.11 -21.45
CA GLU A 118 12.47 0.67 -21.69
C GLU A 118 11.78 0.00 -20.51
N ILE A 119 12.22 0.29 -19.27
CA ILE A 119 11.58 -0.18 -18.03
C ILE A 119 10.15 0.34 -17.94
N GLY A 120 9.92 1.64 -18.18
CA GLY A 120 8.60 2.25 -18.10
C GLY A 120 7.61 1.65 -19.10
N MET A 121 8.06 1.33 -20.32
CA MET A 121 7.22 0.68 -21.34
C MET A 121 6.84 -0.74 -20.93
N GLU A 122 7.77 -1.50 -20.34
CA GLU A 122 7.49 -2.85 -19.84
C GLU A 122 6.45 -2.81 -18.72
N LEU A 123 6.59 -1.87 -17.78
CA LEU A 123 5.61 -1.68 -16.69
C LEU A 123 4.25 -1.21 -17.20
N LEU A 124 4.20 -0.34 -18.23
CA LEU A 124 2.93 0.03 -18.87
C LEU A 124 2.25 -1.16 -19.54
N ARG A 125 3.03 -2.05 -20.16
CA ARG A 125 2.51 -3.29 -20.74
C ARG A 125 1.96 -4.22 -19.66
N GLN A 126 2.67 -4.38 -18.55
CA GLN A 126 2.25 -5.19 -17.41
C GLN A 126 0.90 -4.73 -16.81
N VAL A 127 0.65 -3.40 -16.79
CA VAL A 127 -0.63 -2.86 -16.30
C VAL A 127 -1.65 -2.62 -17.44
N GLY A 128 -1.40 -3.10 -18.68
CA GLY A 128 -2.32 -3.02 -19.82
C GLY A 128 -2.47 -1.63 -20.44
N LEU A 129 -1.49 -0.73 -20.25
CA LEU A 129 -1.58 0.69 -20.66
C LEU A 129 -0.48 1.12 -21.65
N GLU A 130 0.16 0.19 -22.37
CA GLU A 130 1.22 0.51 -23.35
C GLU A 130 0.74 1.54 -24.38
N HIS A 131 -0.50 1.41 -24.85
CA HIS A 131 -1.12 2.29 -25.85
C HIS A 131 -1.43 3.71 -25.30
N LYS A 132 -1.30 3.93 -23.98
CA LYS A 132 -1.54 5.21 -23.29
C LYS A 132 -0.26 5.91 -22.85
N LYS A 133 0.91 5.47 -23.29
CA LYS A 133 2.23 5.97 -22.84
C LYS A 133 2.38 7.50 -22.91
N ASP A 134 1.81 8.13 -23.93
CA ASP A 134 1.92 9.56 -24.20
C ASP A 134 0.72 10.37 -23.65
N ASN A 135 -0.24 9.70 -23.02
CA ASN A 135 -1.41 10.35 -22.41
C ASN A 135 -1.05 11.04 -21.09
N TYR A 136 -1.61 12.23 -20.88
CA TYR A 136 -1.55 12.94 -19.61
C TYR A 136 -2.64 12.46 -18.65
N PRO A 137 -2.47 12.57 -17.33
CA PRO A 137 -3.47 12.14 -16.34
C PRO A 137 -4.88 12.63 -16.62
N ALA A 138 -5.05 13.87 -17.07
CA ALA A 138 -6.36 14.46 -17.39
C ALA A 138 -7.13 13.72 -18.50
N THR A 139 -6.45 12.90 -19.31
CA THR A 139 -7.05 12.13 -20.42
C THR A 139 -7.16 10.64 -20.11
N LEU A 140 -6.87 10.24 -18.88
CA LEU A 140 -6.95 8.87 -18.37
C LEU A 140 -8.16 8.73 -17.44
N SER A 141 -8.84 7.57 -17.50
CA SER A 141 -9.87 7.23 -16.50
C SER A 141 -9.25 7.05 -15.11
N GLY A 142 -10.06 7.06 -14.05
CA GLY A 142 -9.59 6.82 -12.69
C GLY A 142 -8.82 5.50 -12.56
N GLY A 143 -9.36 4.40 -13.09
CA GLY A 143 -8.70 3.10 -13.09
C GLY A 143 -7.40 3.08 -13.89
N GLN A 144 -7.33 3.81 -15.02
CA GLN A 144 -6.09 3.98 -15.78
C GLN A 144 -5.05 4.78 -15.00
N GLN A 145 -5.45 5.87 -14.35
CA GLN A 145 -4.55 6.64 -13.48
C GLN A 145 -4.00 5.80 -12.32
N GLN A 146 -4.84 4.99 -11.71
CA GLN A 146 -4.42 4.11 -10.63
C GLN A 146 -3.43 3.03 -11.12
N ARG A 147 -3.68 2.44 -12.27
CA ARG A 147 -2.74 1.47 -12.87
C ARG A 147 -1.38 2.12 -13.23
N VAL A 148 -1.36 3.36 -13.69
CA VAL A 148 -0.10 4.13 -13.87
C VAL A 148 0.58 4.38 -12.51
N SER A 149 -0.17 4.70 -11.44
CA SER A 149 0.37 4.87 -10.09
C SER A 149 1.02 3.58 -9.57
N ILE A 150 0.40 2.43 -9.82
CA ILE A 150 0.94 1.11 -9.48
C ILE A 150 2.23 0.85 -10.27
N ALA A 151 2.24 1.07 -11.58
CA ALA A 151 3.44 0.91 -12.42
C ALA A 151 4.59 1.82 -11.96
N ARG A 152 4.30 3.06 -11.55
CA ARG A 152 5.27 3.98 -10.95
C ARG A 152 5.87 3.44 -9.65
N ALA A 153 5.07 2.80 -8.80
CA ALA A 153 5.54 2.17 -7.57
C ALA A 153 6.48 0.99 -7.88
N LEU A 154 6.12 0.13 -8.84
CA LEU A 154 6.93 -1.00 -9.29
C LEU A 154 8.28 -0.58 -9.88
N ALA A 155 8.34 0.55 -10.60
CA ALA A 155 9.56 1.05 -11.23
C ALA A 155 10.71 1.25 -10.23
N LEU A 156 10.41 1.58 -8.99
CA LEU A 156 11.40 1.78 -7.95
C LEU A 156 12.05 0.48 -7.47
N ARG A 157 11.45 -0.68 -7.77
CA ARG A 157 11.83 -2.00 -7.23
C ARG A 157 11.99 -1.92 -5.71
N PRO A 158 10.94 -1.52 -5.00
CA PRO A 158 10.99 -1.40 -3.55
C PRO A 158 11.04 -2.78 -2.89
N HIS A 159 11.46 -2.81 -1.61
CA HIS A 159 11.36 -4.02 -0.80
C HIS A 159 9.90 -4.39 -0.50
N ALA A 160 9.03 -3.37 -0.36
CA ALA A 160 7.60 -3.57 -0.18
C ALA A 160 6.77 -2.45 -0.84
N ILE A 161 5.57 -2.80 -1.30
CA ILE A 161 4.58 -1.85 -1.81
C ILE A 161 3.46 -1.69 -0.79
N LEU A 162 3.14 -0.43 -0.48
CA LEU A 162 2.12 -0.05 0.48
C LEU A 162 0.91 0.53 -0.28
N PHE A 163 -0.26 -0.10 -0.15
CA PHE A 163 -1.49 0.32 -0.82
C PHE A 163 -2.47 0.94 0.21
N ASP A 164 -2.76 2.23 0.08
CA ASP A 164 -3.70 2.96 0.93
C ASP A 164 -5.04 3.13 0.19
N GLU A 165 -5.95 2.17 0.36
CA GLU A 165 -7.28 2.12 -0.24
C GLU A 165 -7.26 2.36 -1.76
N PRO A 166 -6.60 1.52 -2.57
CA PRO A 166 -6.29 1.79 -3.97
C PRO A 166 -7.52 1.85 -4.89
N THR A 167 -8.70 1.46 -4.42
CA THR A 167 -9.95 1.42 -5.21
C THR A 167 -11.03 2.38 -4.72
N SER A 168 -10.89 2.99 -3.53
CA SER A 168 -11.96 3.75 -2.87
C SER A 168 -12.43 5.01 -3.63
N SER A 169 -11.63 5.52 -4.58
CA SER A 169 -12.00 6.67 -5.41
C SER A 169 -12.40 6.31 -6.84
N LEU A 170 -12.65 5.01 -7.10
CA LEU A 170 -13.01 4.50 -8.41
C LEU A 170 -14.50 4.20 -8.50
N ASP A 171 -15.04 4.37 -9.71
CA ASP A 171 -16.35 3.83 -10.04
C ASP A 171 -16.31 2.29 -9.96
N PRO A 172 -17.38 1.63 -9.49
CA PRO A 172 -17.42 0.16 -9.30
C PRO A 172 -16.99 -0.65 -10.53
N GLU A 173 -17.30 -0.15 -11.73
CA GLU A 173 -16.93 -0.80 -13.00
C GLU A 173 -15.41 -0.85 -13.22
N LEU A 174 -14.64 0.08 -12.63
CA LEU A 174 -13.19 0.19 -12.80
C LEU A 174 -12.39 -0.53 -11.68
N VAL A 175 -13.06 -0.92 -10.60
CA VAL A 175 -12.44 -1.56 -9.43
C VAL A 175 -11.78 -2.88 -9.84
N SER A 176 -12.50 -3.72 -10.59
CA SER A 176 -12.03 -5.06 -10.96
C SER A 176 -10.72 -5.05 -11.74
N GLU A 177 -10.54 -4.10 -12.67
CA GLU A 177 -9.31 -3.97 -13.47
C GLU A 177 -8.09 -3.64 -12.60
N VAL A 178 -8.26 -2.79 -11.59
CA VAL A 178 -7.18 -2.41 -10.66
C VAL A 178 -6.85 -3.57 -9.72
N LEU A 179 -7.85 -4.25 -9.19
CA LEU A 179 -7.66 -5.41 -8.31
C LEU A 179 -6.96 -6.56 -9.03
N GLN A 180 -7.27 -6.81 -10.31
CA GLN A 180 -6.56 -7.81 -11.11
C GLN A 180 -5.07 -7.49 -11.27
N VAL A 181 -4.72 -6.21 -11.49
CA VAL A 181 -3.31 -5.80 -11.55
C VAL A 181 -2.62 -6.04 -10.20
N ILE A 182 -3.26 -5.66 -9.07
CA ILE A 182 -2.66 -5.89 -7.74
C ILE A 182 -2.48 -7.40 -7.48
N LYS A 183 -3.46 -8.23 -7.87
CA LYS A 183 -3.37 -9.69 -7.77
C LYS A 183 -2.20 -10.25 -8.58
N SER A 184 -2.02 -9.81 -9.82
CA SER A 184 -0.89 -10.27 -10.64
C SER A 184 0.48 -9.91 -10.04
N ILE A 185 0.56 -8.81 -9.29
CA ILE A 185 1.78 -8.42 -8.55
C ILE A 185 2.00 -9.32 -7.33
N ALA A 186 0.92 -9.71 -6.63
CA ALA A 186 0.98 -10.65 -5.52
C ALA A 186 1.56 -12.00 -5.95
N GLU A 187 1.16 -12.49 -7.13
CA GLU A 187 1.65 -13.75 -7.71
C GLU A 187 3.15 -13.74 -8.07
N MET A 188 3.81 -12.57 -8.01
CA MET A 188 5.25 -12.40 -8.25
C MET A 188 6.09 -12.36 -6.97
N ASP A 189 5.62 -12.92 -5.87
CA ASP A 189 6.27 -12.90 -4.55
C ASP A 189 6.66 -11.50 -4.07
N THR A 190 5.85 -10.49 -4.42
CA THR A 190 6.07 -9.10 -4.00
C THR A 190 5.53 -8.87 -2.60
N THR A 191 6.36 -8.42 -1.68
CA THR A 191 5.91 -8.04 -0.33
C THR A 191 4.95 -6.86 -0.40
N MET A 192 3.75 -7.00 0.15
CA MET A 192 2.73 -5.96 0.10
C MET A 192 2.00 -5.78 1.43
N ILE A 193 1.67 -4.53 1.73
CA ILE A 193 0.68 -4.19 2.77
C ILE A 193 -0.46 -3.45 2.10
N ILE A 194 -1.69 -3.96 2.22
CA ILE A 194 -2.85 -3.45 1.53
C ILE A 194 -3.92 -3.03 2.55
N VAL A 195 -4.30 -1.75 2.57
CA VAL A 195 -5.51 -1.28 3.24
C VAL A 195 -6.63 -1.30 2.22
N THR A 196 -7.70 -2.05 2.48
CA THR A 196 -8.83 -2.17 1.56
C THR A 196 -10.15 -2.41 2.27
N HIS A 197 -11.24 -2.08 1.58
CA HIS A 197 -12.62 -2.45 1.94
C HIS A 197 -13.17 -3.58 1.06
N GLU A 198 -12.40 -4.05 0.07
CA GLU A 198 -12.76 -5.13 -0.84
C GLU A 198 -12.51 -6.49 -0.19
N MET A 199 -13.53 -7.05 0.49
CA MET A 199 -13.34 -8.26 1.32
C MET A 199 -13.08 -9.53 0.51
N ASP A 200 -13.72 -9.67 -0.66
CA ASP A 200 -13.50 -10.84 -1.52
C ASP A 200 -12.08 -10.82 -2.08
N PHE A 201 -11.61 -9.66 -2.50
CA PHE A 201 -10.23 -9.48 -2.91
C PHE A 201 -9.25 -9.77 -1.75
N ALA A 202 -9.49 -9.21 -0.55
CA ALA A 202 -8.66 -9.48 0.62
C ALA A 202 -8.58 -10.97 0.94
N ARG A 203 -9.71 -11.69 0.84
CA ARG A 203 -9.77 -13.15 1.05
C ARG A 203 -8.94 -13.93 0.04
N GLU A 204 -8.92 -13.45 -1.22
CA GLU A 204 -8.24 -14.14 -2.33
C GLU A 204 -6.74 -13.94 -2.35
N VAL A 205 -6.26 -12.71 -2.04
CA VAL A 205 -4.87 -12.34 -2.26
C VAL A 205 -4.01 -12.36 -1.00
N SER A 206 -4.62 -12.33 0.20
CA SER A 206 -3.86 -12.18 1.44
C SER A 206 -3.32 -13.50 1.97
N ASP A 207 -2.08 -13.49 2.43
CA ASP A 207 -1.54 -14.53 3.30
C ASP A 207 -1.99 -14.31 4.74
N HIS A 208 -1.89 -13.06 5.21
CA HIS A 208 -2.31 -12.64 6.53
C HIS A 208 -3.27 -11.46 6.50
N VAL A 209 -4.15 -11.40 7.50
CA VAL A 209 -5.10 -10.31 7.69
C VAL A 209 -4.99 -9.77 9.10
N ILE A 210 -5.03 -8.45 9.22
CA ILE A 210 -5.12 -7.71 10.49
C ILE A 210 -6.42 -6.93 10.51
N PHE A 211 -7.20 -7.09 11.58
CA PHE A 211 -8.35 -6.24 11.88
C PHE A 211 -7.97 -5.19 12.91
N MET A 212 -8.06 -3.91 12.50
CA MET A 212 -7.79 -2.76 13.37
C MET A 212 -9.07 -2.08 13.81
N ALA A 213 -9.12 -1.73 15.09
CA ALA A 213 -10.16 -0.86 15.64
C ALA A 213 -9.60 -0.03 16.81
N ASP A 214 -10.03 1.23 16.92
CA ASP A 214 -9.64 2.18 17.98
C ASP A 214 -8.12 2.24 18.21
N GLY A 215 -7.36 2.28 17.11
CA GLY A 215 -5.90 2.38 17.15
C GLY A 215 -5.16 1.12 17.60
N ASN A 216 -5.84 -0.02 17.71
CA ASN A 216 -5.25 -1.30 18.14
C ASN A 216 -5.47 -2.40 17.09
N ILE A 217 -4.59 -3.40 17.09
CA ILE A 217 -4.83 -4.67 16.41
C ILE A 217 -5.74 -5.51 17.32
N VAL A 218 -6.96 -5.75 16.87
CA VAL A 218 -7.97 -6.51 17.62
C VAL A 218 -7.83 -8.00 17.37
N GLU A 219 -7.57 -8.37 16.10
CA GLU A 219 -7.38 -9.75 15.67
C GLU A 219 -6.45 -9.78 14.46
N GLN A 220 -5.65 -10.83 14.36
CA GLN A 220 -4.79 -11.12 13.21
C GLN A 220 -4.64 -12.62 13.02
N GLY A 221 -4.40 -13.05 11.79
CA GLY A 221 -4.21 -14.46 11.47
C GLY A 221 -4.06 -14.71 9.98
N SER A 222 -3.88 -15.98 9.61
CA SER A 222 -3.91 -16.36 8.19
C SER A 222 -5.26 -15.98 7.57
N ALA A 223 -5.26 -15.54 6.32
CA ALA A 223 -6.50 -15.11 5.65
C ALA A 223 -7.57 -16.21 5.70
N LYS A 224 -7.17 -17.47 5.49
CA LYS A 224 -8.08 -18.62 5.55
C LYS A 224 -8.79 -18.73 6.90
N GLU A 225 -8.05 -18.67 8.01
CA GLU A 225 -8.63 -18.80 9.35
C GLU A 225 -9.42 -17.56 9.73
N PHE A 226 -8.88 -16.38 9.44
CA PHE A 226 -9.50 -15.10 9.76
C PHE A 226 -10.90 -14.96 9.16
N PHE A 227 -11.06 -15.28 7.88
CA PHE A 227 -12.37 -15.16 7.19
C PHE A 227 -13.32 -16.33 7.44
N SER A 228 -12.80 -17.53 7.74
CA SER A 228 -13.67 -18.70 7.97
C SER A 228 -14.12 -18.84 9.43
N ASN A 229 -13.28 -18.45 10.38
CA ASN A 229 -13.52 -18.64 11.81
C ASN A 229 -12.95 -17.50 12.67
N PRO A 230 -13.43 -16.26 12.49
CA PRO A 230 -12.98 -15.13 13.29
C PRO A 230 -13.25 -15.38 14.77
N GLN A 231 -12.28 -15.08 15.64
CA GLN A 231 -12.35 -15.40 17.05
C GLN A 231 -12.99 -14.28 17.88
N LYS A 232 -12.72 -13.02 17.54
CA LYS A 232 -13.19 -11.87 18.29
C LYS A 232 -14.59 -11.44 17.85
N ASP A 233 -15.46 -11.16 18.82
CA ASP A 233 -16.85 -10.76 18.52
C ASP A 233 -16.91 -9.47 17.69
N ARG A 234 -15.97 -8.54 17.91
CA ARG A 234 -15.90 -7.31 17.14
C ARG A 234 -15.54 -7.57 15.68
N THR A 235 -14.67 -8.53 15.40
CA THR A 235 -14.32 -8.98 14.04
C THR A 235 -15.55 -9.63 13.38
N LYS A 236 -16.26 -10.53 14.09
CA LYS A 236 -17.48 -11.18 13.60
C LYS A 236 -18.54 -10.17 13.20
N GLN A 237 -18.78 -9.18 14.07
CA GLN A 237 -19.74 -8.11 13.79
C GLN A 237 -19.34 -7.30 12.56
N PHE A 238 -18.07 -6.91 12.45
CA PHE A 238 -17.57 -6.15 11.32
C PHE A 238 -17.73 -6.90 10.00
N LEU A 239 -17.31 -8.16 9.94
CA LEU A 239 -17.43 -8.99 8.73
C LEU A 239 -18.91 -9.24 8.36
N LYS A 240 -19.79 -9.44 9.36
CA LYS A 240 -21.23 -9.61 9.11
C LYS A 240 -21.88 -8.35 8.51
N HIS A 241 -21.51 -7.16 8.97
CA HIS A 241 -22.01 -5.90 8.41
C HIS A 241 -21.61 -5.70 6.95
N LEU A 242 -20.40 -6.06 6.58
CA LEU A 242 -19.94 -5.96 5.18
C LEU A 242 -20.61 -6.97 4.26
N SER A 243 -20.90 -8.19 4.76
CA SER A 243 -21.62 -9.21 4.00
C SER A 243 -23.11 -8.87 3.81
N ALA A 244 -23.69 -8.07 4.69
CA ALA A 244 -25.10 -7.66 4.62
C ALA A 244 -25.34 -6.43 3.72
N ASN A 245 -24.32 -5.63 3.46
CA ASN A 245 -24.35 -4.46 2.58
C ASN A 245 -23.16 -4.56 1.59
N PRO A 246 -23.27 -5.41 0.53
CA PRO A 246 -22.29 -5.36 -0.54
C PRO A 246 -22.37 -3.96 -1.20
N ALA A 247 -21.23 -3.28 -1.29
CA ALA A 247 -21.09 -1.95 -1.88
C ALA A 247 -21.40 -1.96 -3.38
#